data_9c84c92a022dc4ab5499ba29360bf9d8
#
_entry.id   9c84c92a022dc4ab5499ba29360bf9d8
#
_cell.length_a   1.000
_cell.length_b   1.000
_cell.length_c   1.000
_cell.angle_alpha   90.00
_cell.angle_beta   90.00
_cell.angle_gamma   90.00
#
_symmetry.space_group_name_H-M   'P 1'
#
loop_
_entity.id
_entity.type
_entity.pdbx_description
1 polymer ?
#
loop_
_entity_poly.entity_id
_entity_poly.type
_entity_poly.pdbx_seq_one_letter_code
_entity_poly.pdbx_strand_id
1 'polypeptide(L)'
;MEPKQKMMKNELSMTSGAPFRAILTFATPLVLGYILQQLYLIIDAVIVGRWIGVGALAAVGASSSIMFLIMGFCNGACAGFAIPIAQAFGAGDHHKMRCYVSNAIRIAVVLAVVITLLSCVLCEKILNLVNTPADVFHDAYVFLFLQFCTIPFTIAYNLLAGQIRALGNSKQPFYFLIISSVLNVLLDVLLILILGLGVEGAGIATFLSQAFASWLCWRFIRRNMKLLVPTGEENKFDNKKISILLNNGVPMGLQFSITAIGIIMLQSANNALGTVYVASFTAAVRVKYLFTCVLENIGVAMATYCGQNIGAQRLDRVKAGVRDAMWLMTAYFVLTVAVIYPFADEMMMLFVNGGEQEVIANAAQLMRISNWFYPALGVLVILRYSIQGLGYSNLSMMSGVMEMLARCGVSLWMVPAMAWLGVCYADPVAWLMADLFLIPAYFWLLRRLKEKVVSI
;
A
#
# COMPACT_ATOMS: atom_id res chain seq x y z
N MET A 1 5.01 35.41 11.57
CA MET A 1 5.46 34.02 11.36
C MET A 1 6.96 33.96 11.67
N GLU A 2 7.36 33.15 12.64
CA GLU A 2 8.78 33.03 13.03
C GLU A 2 9.62 32.45 11.89
N PRO A 3 10.89 32.87 11.76
CA PRO A 3 11.80 32.42 10.66
C PRO A 3 11.91 30.91 10.53
N LYS A 4 11.85 30.15 11.64
CA LYS A 4 11.85 28.67 11.67
C LYS A 4 10.61 28.06 10.99
N GLN A 5 9.42 28.68 11.13
CA GLN A 5 8.21 28.20 10.45
C GLN A 5 8.24 28.46 8.94
N LYS A 6 8.88 29.55 8.52
CA LYS A 6 9.05 29.89 7.10
C LYS A 6 10.07 28.95 6.41
N MET A 7 11.15 28.56 7.12
CA MET A 7 12.12 27.57 6.65
C MET A 7 11.50 26.18 6.52
N MET A 8 10.78 25.69 7.56
CA MET A 8 10.06 24.40 7.50
C MET A 8 9.01 24.36 6.40
N LYS A 9 8.33 25.47 6.10
CA LYS A 9 7.33 25.57 5.03
C LYS A 9 7.97 25.39 3.63
N ASN A 10 9.18 25.89 3.42
CA ASN A 10 9.90 25.76 2.15
C ASN A 10 10.53 24.37 1.96
N GLU A 11 10.95 23.71 3.04
CA GLU A 11 11.56 22.37 2.98
C GLU A 11 10.55 21.25 2.74
N LEU A 12 9.29 21.44 3.14
CA LEU A 12 8.22 20.45 3.04
C LEU A 12 7.39 20.58 1.76
N SER A 13 7.44 21.73 1.07
CA SER A 13 6.58 21.98 -0.08
C SER A 13 7.13 21.35 -1.36
N MET A 14 6.35 20.44 -1.97
CA MET A 14 6.65 19.87 -3.29
C MET A 14 6.25 20.81 -4.45
N THR A 15 5.79 22.03 -4.15
CA THR A 15 5.37 23.03 -5.15
C THR A 15 6.53 23.89 -5.67
N SER A 16 7.76 23.69 -5.16
CA SER A 16 8.98 24.43 -5.56
C SER A 16 10.12 23.46 -5.90
N GLY A 17 11.17 23.96 -6.52
CA GLY A 17 12.35 23.16 -6.91
C GLY A 17 12.09 22.22 -8.10
N ALA A 18 13.09 21.37 -8.43
CA ALA A 18 12.99 20.40 -9.51
C ALA A 18 12.03 19.26 -9.16
N PRO A 19 11.04 18.93 -10.01
CA PRO A 19 10.07 17.85 -9.73
C PRO A 19 10.74 16.50 -9.48
N PHE A 20 11.71 16.12 -10.30
CA PHE A 20 12.49 14.89 -10.14
C PHE A 20 13.06 14.72 -8.73
N ARG A 21 13.75 15.75 -8.23
CA ARG A 21 14.36 15.73 -6.90
C ARG A 21 13.31 15.64 -5.78
N ALA A 22 12.19 16.38 -5.92
CA ALA A 22 11.12 16.35 -4.95
C ALA A 22 10.50 14.96 -4.84
N ILE A 23 10.19 14.31 -5.98
CA ILE A 23 9.60 12.98 -6.05
C ILE A 23 10.58 11.94 -5.47
N LEU A 24 11.84 11.94 -5.92
CA LEU A 24 12.84 10.97 -5.46
C LEU A 24 13.12 11.10 -3.95
N THR A 25 13.32 12.31 -3.45
CA THR A 25 13.59 12.55 -2.02
C THR A 25 12.41 12.12 -1.14
N PHE A 26 11.19 12.27 -1.64
CA PHE A 26 9.99 11.84 -0.92
C PHE A 26 9.77 10.33 -1.01
N ALA A 27 10.01 9.70 -2.17
CA ALA A 27 9.83 8.27 -2.39
C ALA A 27 10.85 7.41 -1.65
N THR A 28 12.12 7.85 -1.54
CA THR A 28 13.19 7.07 -0.94
C THR A 28 12.87 6.56 0.48
N PRO A 29 12.40 7.39 1.45
CA PRO A 29 12.03 6.87 2.76
C PRO A 29 10.85 5.89 2.72
N LEU A 30 9.92 6.05 1.79
CA LEU A 30 8.79 5.14 1.63
C LEU A 30 9.25 3.76 1.15
N VAL A 31 10.13 3.72 0.14
CA VAL A 31 10.73 2.48 -0.37
C VAL A 31 11.50 1.76 0.74
N LEU A 32 12.38 2.48 1.44
CA LEU A 32 13.14 1.91 2.54
C LEU A 32 12.23 1.40 3.67
N GLY A 33 11.17 2.14 3.98
CA GLY A 33 10.18 1.72 4.97
C GLY A 33 9.46 0.43 4.59
N TYR A 34 9.08 0.30 3.32
CA TYR A 34 8.45 -0.92 2.82
C TYR A 34 9.39 -2.12 2.86
N ILE A 35 10.64 -1.97 2.42
CA ILE A 35 11.64 -3.05 2.48
C ILE A 35 11.85 -3.51 3.92
N LEU A 36 12.00 -2.58 4.87
CA LEU A 36 12.13 -2.90 6.28
C LEU A 36 10.88 -3.60 6.83
N GLN A 37 9.70 -3.20 6.38
CA GLN A 37 8.45 -3.86 6.74
C GLN A 37 8.40 -5.31 6.23
N GLN A 38 8.89 -5.59 5.03
CA GLN A 38 9.01 -6.96 4.54
C GLN A 38 10.02 -7.79 5.33
N LEU A 39 11.14 -7.19 5.71
CA LEU A 39 12.16 -7.87 6.53
C LEU A 39 11.60 -8.25 7.90
N TYR A 40 10.89 -7.35 8.58
CA TYR A 40 10.32 -7.67 9.87
C TYR A 40 9.24 -8.76 9.79
N LEU A 41 8.41 -8.79 8.75
CA LEU A 41 7.42 -9.84 8.53
C LEU A 41 8.08 -11.23 8.35
N ILE A 42 9.24 -11.26 7.71
CA ILE A 42 10.04 -12.50 7.59
C ILE A 42 10.56 -12.92 8.96
N ILE A 43 11.08 -11.98 9.75
CA ILE A 43 11.61 -12.26 11.11
C ILE A 43 10.49 -12.79 12.00
N ASP A 44 9.31 -12.14 12.00
CA ASP A 44 8.14 -12.59 12.76
C ASP A 44 7.72 -14.02 12.36
N ALA A 45 7.61 -14.30 11.06
CA ALA A 45 7.28 -15.64 10.57
C ALA A 45 8.34 -16.70 10.99
N VAL A 46 9.63 -16.34 11.02
CA VAL A 46 10.71 -17.23 11.50
C VAL A 46 10.58 -17.47 13.00
N ILE A 47 10.29 -16.45 13.79
CA ILE A 47 10.08 -16.58 15.25
C ILE A 47 8.91 -17.52 15.51
N VAL A 48 7.73 -17.24 14.92
CA VAL A 48 6.53 -18.06 15.07
C VAL A 48 6.78 -19.51 14.64
N GLY A 49 7.33 -19.72 13.44
CA GLY A 49 7.54 -21.06 12.89
C GLY A 49 8.56 -21.90 13.66
N ARG A 50 9.63 -21.27 14.17
CA ARG A 50 10.72 -21.99 14.81
C ARG A 50 10.49 -22.27 16.30
N TRP A 51 9.79 -21.39 17.02
CA TRP A 51 9.58 -21.50 18.47
C TRP A 51 8.18 -21.93 18.87
N ILE A 52 7.16 -21.65 18.08
CA ILE A 52 5.79 -22.12 18.35
C ILE A 52 5.48 -23.38 17.56
N GLY A 53 5.94 -23.43 16.29
CA GLY A 53 5.82 -24.63 15.44
C GLY A 53 5.07 -24.38 14.13
N VAL A 54 5.03 -25.43 13.31
CA VAL A 54 4.48 -25.39 11.94
C VAL A 54 2.95 -25.13 11.95
N GLY A 55 2.23 -25.64 12.97
CA GLY A 55 0.79 -25.41 13.14
C GLY A 55 0.48 -23.93 13.32
N ALA A 56 1.21 -23.21 14.18
CA ALA A 56 1.06 -21.78 14.40
C ALA A 56 1.38 -20.97 13.13
N LEU A 57 2.42 -21.35 12.39
CA LEU A 57 2.75 -20.72 11.12
C LEU A 57 1.64 -20.91 10.07
N ALA A 58 1.03 -22.11 10.06
CA ALA A 58 -0.13 -22.39 9.20
C ALA A 58 -1.35 -21.54 9.58
N ALA A 59 -1.60 -21.36 10.89
CA ALA A 59 -2.67 -20.52 11.42
C ALA A 59 -2.49 -19.04 11.00
N VAL A 60 -1.27 -18.49 11.14
CA VAL A 60 -0.91 -17.14 10.66
C VAL A 60 -1.09 -17.04 9.14
N GLY A 61 -0.66 -18.06 8.40
CA GLY A 61 -0.79 -18.12 6.94
C GLY A 61 -2.25 -18.11 6.47
N ALA A 62 -3.12 -18.89 7.10
CA ALA A 62 -4.56 -18.93 6.79
C ALA A 62 -5.25 -17.57 6.98
N SER A 63 -4.77 -16.78 7.95
CA SER A 63 -5.31 -15.46 8.25
C SER A 63 -4.85 -14.36 7.27
N SER A 64 -3.76 -14.59 6.55
CA SER A 64 -3.06 -13.55 5.75
C SER A 64 -3.92 -12.96 4.63
N SER A 65 -4.67 -13.79 3.90
CA SER A 65 -5.52 -13.32 2.78
C SER A 65 -6.65 -12.41 3.25
N ILE A 66 -7.24 -12.72 4.41
CA ILE A 66 -8.32 -11.95 5.03
C ILE A 66 -7.76 -10.60 5.49
N MET A 67 -6.61 -10.66 6.17
CA MET A 67 -5.92 -9.44 6.62
C MET A 67 -5.54 -8.54 5.46
N PHE A 68 -5.07 -9.10 4.34
CA PHE A 68 -4.76 -8.34 3.14
C PHE A 68 -5.97 -7.58 2.58
N LEU A 69 -7.14 -8.23 2.53
CA LEU A 69 -8.38 -7.63 2.06
C LEU A 69 -8.82 -6.46 2.95
N ILE A 70 -8.89 -6.69 4.27
CA ILE A 70 -9.38 -5.70 5.24
C ILE A 70 -8.38 -4.55 5.39
N MET A 71 -7.11 -4.86 5.60
CA MET A 71 -6.06 -3.86 5.77
C MET A 71 -5.79 -3.07 4.49
N GLY A 72 -5.89 -3.73 3.32
CA GLY A 72 -5.80 -3.05 2.02
C GLY A 72 -6.87 -1.97 1.87
N PHE A 73 -8.12 -2.28 2.23
CA PHE A 73 -9.20 -1.29 2.26
C PHE A 73 -8.91 -0.13 3.23
N CYS A 74 -8.51 -0.44 4.47
CA CYS A 74 -8.21 0.58 5.48
C CYS A 74 -7.06 1.49 5.06
N ASN A 75 -5.98 0.92 4.53
CA ASN A 75 -4.81 1.65 4.06
C ASN A 75 -5.15 2.56 2.87
N GLY A 76 -5.89 2.03 1.90
CA GLY A 76 -6.36 2.80 0.74
C GLY A 76 -7.27 3.95 1.14
N ALA A 77 -8.23 3.71 2.04
CA ALA A 77 -9.14 4.74 2.54
C ALA A 77 -8.38 5.87 3.26
N CYS A 78 -7.45 5.53 4.15
CA CYS A 78 -6.61 6.50 4.85
C CYS A 78 -5.73 7.32 3.89
N ALA A 79 -5.16 6.67 2.86
CA ALA A 79 -4.39 7.36 1.83
C ALA A 79 -5.28 8.34 1.01
N GLY A 80 -6.51 7.95 0.71
CA GLY A 80 -7.48 8.81 0.04
C GLY A 80 -7.89 10.03 0.87
N PHE A 81 -8.01 9.90 2.19
CA PHE A 81 -8.27 11.03 3.08
C PHE A 81 -7.13 12.05 3.12
N ALA A 82 -5.91 11.64 2.81
CA ALA A 82 -4.77 12.54 2.75
C ALA A 82 -4.76 13.47 1.51
N ILE A 83 -5.48 13.10 0.44
CA ILE A 83 -5.48 13.86 -0.84
C ILE A 83 -6.07 15.26 -0.68
N PRO A 84 -7.30 15.48 -0.14
CA PRO A 84 -7.84 16.82 0.08
C PRO A 84 -6.98 17.66 1.03
N ILE A 85 -6.28 17.02 1.99
CA ILE A 85 -5.35 17.69 2.90
C ILE A 85 -4.14 18.20 2.12
N ALA A 86 -3.55 17.39 1.25
CA ALA A 86 -2.42 17.79 0.40
C ALA A 86 -2.80 18.92 -0.56
N GLN A 87 -4.01 18.86 -1.14
CA GLN A 87 -4.52 19.91 -2.02
C GLN A 87 -4.72 21.23 -1.28
N ALA A 88 -5.34 21.20 -0.10
CA ALA A 88 -5.54 22.41 0.72
C ALA A 88 -4.20 22.99 1.21
N PHE A 89 -3.23 22.14 1.55
CA PHE A 89 -1.87 22.56 1.88
C PHE A 89 -1.19 23.24 0.70
N GLY A 90 -1.27 22.64 -0.49
CA GLY A 90 -0.74 23.23 -1.73
C GLY A 90 -1.36 24.58 -2.08
N ALA A 91 -2.66 24.74 -1.85
CA ALA A 91 -3.38 26.00 -2.01
C ALA A 91 -3.01 27.07 -0.96
N GLY A 92 -2.30 26.71 0.11
CA GLY A 92 -2.01 27.61 1.23
C GLY A 92 -3.22 27.86 2.15
N ASP A 93 -4.33 27.17 1.93
CA ASP A 93 -5.56 27.30 2.74
C ASP A 93 -5.48 26.38 3.97
N HIS A 94 -4.78 26.88 4.99
CA HIS A 94 -4.55 26.13 6.23
C HIS A 94 -5.83 25.94 7.05
N HIS A 95 -6.80 26.84 6.94
CA HIS A 95 -8.09 26.70 7.61
C HIS A 95 -8.86 25.49 7.03
N LYS A 96 -9.02 25.45 5.71
CA LYS A 96 -9.67 24.34 4.99
C LYS A 96 -8.93 23.01 5.22
N MET A 97 -7.60 23.03 5.24
CA MET A 97 -6.77 21.87 5.53
C MET A 97 -7.08 21.28 6.90
N ARG A 98 -7.10 22.10 7.98
CA ARG A 98 -7.42 21.65 9.34
C ARG A 98 -8.87 21.15 9.47
N CYS A 99 -9.81 21.74 8.75
CA CYS A 99 -11.16 21.19 8.65
C CYS A 99 -11.19 19.79 8.03
N TYR A 100 -10.38 19.52 6.98
CA TYR A 100 -10.25 18.18 6.43
C TYR A 100 -9.60 17.22 7.43
N VAL A 101 -8.55 17.64 8.13
CA VAL A 101 -7.89 16.84 9.17
C VAL A 101 -8.89 16.41 10.24
N SER A 102 -9.68 17.36 10.78
CA SER A 102 -10.68 17.08 11.82
C SER A 102 -11.74 16.08 11.34
N ASN A 103 -12.31 16.30 10.16
CA ASN A 103 -13.35 15.42 9.63
C ASN A 103 -12.78 14.04 9.22
N ALA A 104 -11.53 13.97 8.72
CA ALA A 104 -10.86 12.70 8.42
C ALA A 104 -10.65 11.85 9.69
N ILE A 105 -10.28 12.47 10.82
CA ILE A 105 -10.16 11.77 12.10
C ILE A 105 -11.50 11.16 12.52
N ARG A 106 -12.62 11.91 12.37
CA ARG A 106 -13.96 11.40 12.72
C ARG A 106 -14.36 10.20 11.85
N ILE A 107 -14.16 10.32 10.53
CA ILE A 107 -14.43 9.20 9.61
C ILE A 107 -13.58 7.99 9.98
N ALA A 108 -12.29 8.20 10.26
CA ALA A 108 -11.37 7.13 10.62
C ALA A 108 -11.76 6.44 11.94
N VAL A 109 -12.25 7.18 12.94
CA VAL A 109 -12.77 6.60 14.20
C VAL A 109 -14.00 5.73 13.92
N VAL A 110 -14.96 6.23 13.13
CA VAL A 110 -16.15 5.45 12.76
C VAL A 110 -15.74 4.21 11.98
N LEU A 111 -14.85 4.35 11.01
CA LEU A 111 -14.32 3.24 10.21
C LEU A 111 -13.63 2.19 11.09
N ALA A 112 -12.78 2.63 12.02
CA ALA A 112 -12.08 1.77 12.95
C ALA A 112 -13.05 0.95 13.81
N VAL A 113 -14.05 1.61 14.41
CA VAL A 113 -15.06 0.95 15.25
C VAL A 113 -15.87 -0.04 14.42
N VAL A 114 -16.40 0.37 13.27
CA VAL A 114 -17.27 -0.48 12.44
C VAL A 114 -16.50 -1.69 11.92
N ILE A 115 -15.31 -1.51 11.35
CA ILE A 115 -14.54 -2.63 10.79
C ILE A 115 -14.07 -3.56 11.91
N THR A 116 -13.59 -3.05 13.03
CA THR A 116 -13.14 -3.88 14.16
C THR A 116 -14.29 -4.73 14.70
N LEU A 117 -15.45 -4.11 14.99
CA LEU A 117 -16.61 -4.83 15.52
C LEU A 117 -17.10 -5.89 14.54
N LEU A 118 -17.27 -5.54 13.26
CA LEU A 118 -17.70 -6.52 12.25
C LEU A 118 -16.71 -7.66 12.11
N SER A 119 -15.41 -7.37 12.05
CA SER A 119 -14.37 -8.39 11.90
C SER A 119 -14.29 -9.30 13.12
N CYS A 120 -14.34 -8.75 14.34
CA CYS A 120 -14.33 -9.55 15.57
C CYS A 120 -15.57 -10.45 15.69
N VAL A 121 -16.77 -9.93 15.40
CA VAL A 121 -18.02 -10.70 15.46
C VAL A 121 -18.08 -11.79 14.39
N LEU A 122 -17.52 -11.53 13.21
CA LEU A 122 -17.51 -12.46 12.08
C LEU A 122 -16.27 -13.37 12.06
N CYS A 123 -15.34 -13.25 13.01
CA CYS A 123 -14.03 -13.93 12.98
C CYS A 123 -14.17 -15.44 12.77
N GLU A 124 -15.02 -16.11 13.56
CA GLU A 124 -15.28 -17.55 13.45
C GLU A 124 -15.89 -17.92 12.08
N LYS A 125 -16.88 -17.16 11.62
CA LYS A 125 -17.52 -17.39 10.32
C LYS A 125 -16.55 -17.23 9.16
N ILE A 126 -15.65 -16.26 9.26
CA ILE A 126 -14.62 -15.99 8.25
C ILE A 126 -13.65 -17.17 8.18
N LEU A 127 -13.17 -17.69 9.31
CA LEU A 127 -12.28 -18.85 9.34
C LEU A 127 -12.94 -20.12 8.79
N ASN A 128 -14.22 -20.32 9.08
CA ASN A 128 -14.99 -21.41 8.50
C ASN A 128 -15.16 -21.25 6.98
N LEU A 129 -15.37 -20.03 6.48
CA LEU A 129 -15.51 -19.74 5.05
C LEU A 129 -14.23 -20.06 4.26
N VAL A 130 -13.05 -19.85 4.86
CA VAL A 130 -11.77 -20.19 4.23
C VAL A 130 -11.33 -21.63 4.48
N ASN A 131 -12.20 -22.46 5.07
CA ASN A 131 -11.96 -23.87 5.35
C ASN A 131 -10.69 -24.11 6.18
N THR A 132 -10.50 -23.31 7.25
CA THR A 132 -9.36 -23.47 8.17
C THR A 132 -9.40 -24.86 8.81
N PRO A 133 -8.31 -25.67 8.76
CA PRO A 133 -8.27 -26.99 9.37
C PRO A 133 -8.55 -26.97 10.87
N ALA A 134 -9.25 -28.00 11.39
CA ALA A 134 -9.70 -28.04 12.77
C ALA A 134 -8.55 -28.08 13.80
N ASP A 135 -7.43 -28.67 13.43
CA ASP A 135 -6.23 -28.79 14.27
C ASP A 135 -5.52 -27.45 14.54
N VAL A 136 -5.66 -26.48 13.64
CA VAL A 136 -5.07 -25.14 13.78
C VAL A 136 -6.13 -24.04 13.99
N PHE A 137 -7.41 -24.41 14.07
CA PHE A 137 -8.52 -23.45 14.09
C PHE A 137 -8.47 -22.52 15.31
N HIS A 138 -8.16 -23.07 16.49
CA HIS A 138 -8.08 -22.29 17.72
C HIS A 138 -6.99 -21.23 17.65
N ASP A 139 -5.80 -21.60 17.24
CA ASP A 139 -4.66 -20.70 17.12
C ASP A 139 -4.90 -19.63 16.04
N ALA A 140 -5.51 -20.03 14.91
CA ALA A 140 -5.92 -19.10 13.85
C ALA A 140 -6.97 -18.10 14.33
N TYR A 141 -7.95 -18.56 15.13
CA TYR A 141 -8.98 -17.70 15.71
C TYR A 141 -8.38 -16.66 16.65
N VAL A 142 -7.55 -17.10 17.60
CA VAL A 142 -6.93 -16.22 18.60
C VAL A 142 -6.03 -15.19 17.90
N PHE A 143 -5.17 -15.63 16.97
CA PHE A 143 -4.32 -14.74 16.21
C PHE A 143 -5.10 -13.71 15.39
N LEU A 144 -6.08 -14.17 14.61
CA LEU A 144 -6.90 -13.32 13.75
C LEU A 144 -7.73 -12.32 14.57
N PHE A 145 -8.29 -12.75 15.69
CA PHE A 145 -9.04 -11.90 16.61
C PHE A 145 -8.14 -10.77 17.18
N LEU A 146 -6.93 -11.08 17.62
CA LEU A 146 -5.96 -10.09 18.09
C LEU A 146 -5.55 -9.13 16.97
N GLN A 147 -5.37 -9.64 15.75
CA GLN A 147 -5.10 -8.79 14.58
C GLN A 147 -6.27 -7.84 14.29
N PHE A 148 -7.53 -8.29 14.43
CA PHE A 148 -8.69 -7.42 14.30
C PHE A 148 -8.74 -6.35 15.39
N CYS A 149 -8.37 -6.67 16.62
CA CYS A 149 -8.20 -5.68 17.69
C CYS A 149 -7.11 -4.64 17.39
N THR A 150 -6.17 -4.93 16.49
CA THR A 150 -5.12 -4.01 16.07
C THR A 150 -5.60 -2.97 15.04
N ILE A 151 -6.72 -3.23 14.34
CA ILE A 151 -7.26 -2.37 13.27
C ILE A 151 -7.36 -0.89 13.66
N PRO A 152 -7.87 -0.51 14.85
CA PRO A 152 -7.98 0.90 15.23
C PRO A 152 -6.63 1.62 15.24
N PHE A 153 -5.58 0.97 15.72
CA PHE A 153 -4.24 1.55 15.77
C PHE A 153 -3.58 1.60 14.39
N THR A 154 -3.83 0.59 13.56
CA THR A 154 -3.37 0.59 12.16
C THR A 154 -4.03 1.72 11.36
N ILE A 155 -5.33 1.92 11.51
CA ILE A 155 -6.04 3.06 10.89
C ILE A 155 -5.50 4.38 11.44
N ALA A 156 -5.31 4.50 12.75
CA ALA A 156 -4.76 5.71 13.36
C ALA A 156 -3.35 6.02 12.84
N TYR A 157 -2.46 5.02 12.79
CA TYR A 157 -1.12 5.18 12.23
C TYR A 157 -1.18 5.62 10.76
N ASN A 158 -1.93 4.91 9.91
CA ASN A 158 -1.98 5.21 8.47
C ASN A 158 -2.59 6.58 8.19
N LEU A 159 -3.64 6.98 8.93
CA LEU A 159 -4.23 8.31 8.82
C LEU A 159 -3.23 9.41 9.22
N LEU A 160 -2.63 9.30 10.40
CA LEU A 160 -1.69 10.31 10.91
C LEU A 160 -0.43 10.38 10.06
N ALA A 161 0.13 9.24 9.66
CA ALA A 161 1.24 9.16 8.73
C ALA A 161 0.87 9.76 7.35
N GLY A 162 -0.34 9.50 6.85
CA GLY A 162 -0.89 10.11 5.64
C GLY A 162 -0.97 11.63 5.74
N GLN A 163 -1.43 12.17 6.87
CA GLN A 163 -1.48 13.61 7.13
C GLN A 163 -0.09 14.25 7.17
N ILE A 164 0.89 13.58 7.79
CA ILE A 164 2.29 14.04 7.79
C ILE A 164 2.85 14.04 6.36
N ARG A 165 2.61 12.97 5.59
CA ARG A 165 3.02 12.86 4.18
C ARG A 165 2.33 13.89 3.29
N ALA A 166 1.05 14.22 3.53
CA ALA A 166 0.33 15.23 2.77
C ALA A 166 1.00 16.61 2.78
N LEU A 167 1.75 16.92 3.84
CA LEU A 167 2.57 18.12 3.95
C LEU A 167 4.00 17.97 3.38
N GLY A 168 4.33 16.84 2.75
CA GLY A 168 5.62 16.59 2.11
C GLY A 168 6.67 15.90 3.00
N ASN A 169 6.33 15.49 4.22
CA ASN A 169 7.27 14.83 5.12
C ASN A 169 7.06 13.30 5.10
N SER A 170 7.86 12.58 4.31
CA SER A 170 7.88 11.11 4.29
C SER A 170 8.86 10.50 5.29
N LYS A 171 9.86 11.29 5.77
CA LYS A 171 10.93 10.79 6.64
C LYS A 171 10.42 10.42 8.04
N GLN A 172 9.57 11.24 8.64
CA GLN A 172 9.12 11.00 10.01
C GLN A 172 8.26 9.74 10.15
N PRO A 173 7.23 9.49 9.31
CA PRO A 173 6.53 8.21 9.34
C PRO A 173 7.44 7.00 9.13
N PHE A 174 8.47 7.12 8.29
CA PHE A 174 9.48 6.10 8.09
C PHE A 174 10.26 5.79 9.39
N TYR A 175 10.75 6.80 10.11
CA TYR A 175 11.43 6.59 11.39
C TYR A 175 10.52 5.94 12.43
N PHE A 176 9.24 6.34 12.48
CA PHE A 176 8.28 5.74 13.40
C PHE A 176 7.98 4.27 13.04
N LEU A 177 7.97 3.95 11.75
CA LEU A 177 7.86 2.56 11.29
C LEU A 177 9.06 1.72 11.74
N ILE A 178 10.29 2.22 11.58
CA ILE A 178 11.49 1.53 12.06
C ILE A 178 11.38 1.25 13.56
N ILE A 179 11.10 2.28 14.36
CA ILE A 179 11.02 2.16 15.81
C ILE A 179 9.97 1.13 16.22
N SER A 180 8.79 1.16 15.58
CA SER A 180 7.73 0.20 15.89
C SER A 180 8.05 -1.21 15.42
N SER A 181 8.75 -1.39 14.29
CA SER A 181 9.19 -2.70 13.82
C SER A 181 10.24 -3.33 14.75
N VAL A 182 11.21 -2.54 15.20
CA VAL A 182 12.17 -2.99 16.21
C VAL A 182 11.46 -3.35 17.53
N LEU A 183 10.53 -2.52 17.99
CA LEU A 183 9.74 -2.80 19.18
C LEU A 183 8.91 -4.09 19.00
N ASN A 184 8.32 -4.32 17.84
CA ASN A 184 7.57 -5.55 17.56
C ASN A 184 8.46 -6.79 17.72
N VAL A 185 9.63 -6.83 17.07
CA VAL A 185 10.58 -7.94 17.20
C VAL A 185 11.01 -8.16 18.65
N LEU A 186 11.28 -7.09 19.40
CA LEU A 186 11.65 -7.21 20.82
C LEU A 186 10.49 -7.76 21.66
N LEU A 187 9.25 -7.35 21.37
CA LEU A 187 8.07 -7.88 22.03
C LEU A 187 7.80 -9.33 21.64
N ASP A 188 8.01 -9.74 20.38
CA ASP A 188 7.92 -11.14 19.96
C ASP A 188 8.89 -12.02 20.74
N VAL A 189 10.16 -11.61 20.85
CA VAL A 189 11.14 -12.31 21.64
C VAL A 189 10.71 -12.39 23.13
N LEU A 190 10.23 -11.29 23.71
CA LEU A 190 9.78 -11.26 25.10
C LEU A 190 8.55 -12.14 25.33
N LEU A 191 7.50 -11.97 24.52
CA LEU A 191 6.22 -12.61 24.75
C LEU A 191 6.21 -14.09 24.33
N ILE A 192 6.88 -14.42 23.22
CA ILE A 192 6.92 -15.79 22.69
C ILE A 192 8.01 -16.62 23.36
N LEU A 193 9.28 -16.10 23.39
CA LEU A 193 10.42 -16.89 23.85
C LEU A 193 10.54 -16.90 25.39
N ILE A 194 10.34 -15.76 26.06
CA ILE A 194 10.56 -15.63 27.50
C ILE A 194 9.31 -15.97 28.29
N LEU A 195 8.14 -15.44 27.86
CA LEU A 195 6.87 -15.66 28.56
C LEU A 195 6.08 -16.88 28.05
N GLY A 196 6.44 -17.45 26.90
CA GLY A 196 5.81 -18.68 26.37
C GLY A 196 4.35 -18.51 25.92
N LEU A 197 3.94 -17.29 25.54
CA LEU A 197 2.53 -16.98 25.18
C LEU A 197 2.10 -17.54 23.81
N GLY A 198 2.97 -18.23 23.09
CA GLY A 198 2.61 -18.81 21.80
C GLY A 198 2.13 -17.78 20.77
N VAL A 199 1.09 -18.15 20.01
CA VAL A 199 0.51 -17.31 18.94
C VAL A 199 -0.11 -16.02 19.49
N GLU A 200 -0.61 -16.05 20.71
CA GLU A 200 -1.14 -14.85 21.41
C GLU A 200 -0.06 -13.79 21.57
N GLY A 201 1.18 -14.22 21.87
CA GLY A 201 2.33 -13.34 22.01
C GLY A 201 2.59 -12.53 20.73
N ALA A 202 2.57 -13.16 19.56
CA ALA A 202 2.72 -12.48 18.26
C ALA A 202 1.61 -11.46 18.01
N GLY A 203 0.35 -11.82 18.32
CA GLY A 203 -0.79 -10.92 18.20
C GLY A 203 -0.68 -9.69 19.11
N ILE A 204 -0.30 -9.88 20.37
CA ILE A 204 -0.10 -8.81 21.36
C ILE A 204 1.09 -7.93 20.99
N ALA A 205 2.19 -8.48 20.51
CA ALA A 205 3.34 -7.73 20.05
C ALA A 205 2.98 -6.77 18.89
N THR A 206 2.21 -7.25 17.92
CA THR A 206 1.70 -6.45 16.82
C THR A 206 0.76 -5.34 17.32
N PHE A 207 -0.16 -5.66 18.23
CA PHE A 207 -1.08 -4.69 18.83
C PHE A 207 -0.32 -3.55 19.52
N LEU A 208 0.63 -3.87 20.40
CA LEU A 208 1.40 -2.88 21.16
C LEU A 208 2.31 -2.04 20.25
N SER A 209 2.95 -2.65 19.26
CA SER A 209 3.83 -1.93 18.34
C SER A 209 3.07 -0.96 17.44
N GLN A 210 1.87 -1.33 16.95
CA GLN A 210 1.01 -0.44 16.17
C GLN A 210 0.42 0.69 17.02
N ALA A 211 0.02 0.39 18.27
CA ALA A 211 -0.42 1.41 19.21
C ALA A 211 0.69 2.44 19.47
N PHE A 212 1.92 1.97 19.65
CA PHE A 212 3.08 2.84 19.86
C PHE A 212 3.42 3.67 18.61
N ALA A 213 3.36 3.08 17.41
CA ALA A 213 3.57 3.81 16.15
C ALA A 213 2.54 4.95 15.97
N SER A 214 1.27 4.66 16.23
CA SER A 214 0.21 5.67 16.14
C SER A 214 0.40 6.80 17.17
N TRP A 215 0.80 6.45 18.40
CA TRP A 215 1.13 7.43 19.43
C TRP A 215 2.33 8.31 19.05
N LEU A 216 3.38 7.76 18.47
CA LEU A 216 4.52 8.54 17.96
C LEU A 216 4.10 9.56 16.90
N CYS A 217 3.27 9.14 15.91
CA CYS A 217 2.73 10.03 14.90
C CYS A 217 1.90 11.16 15.53
N TRP A 218 0.98 10.83 16.46
CA TRP A 218 0.15 11.79 17.15
C TRP A 218 0.99 12.79 17.97
N ARG A 219 1.97 12.29 18.75
CA ARG A 219 2.88 13.13 19.54
C ARG A 219 3.69 14.08 18.66
N PHE A 220 4.18 13.56 17.50
CA PHE A 220 4.93 14.38 16.56
C PHE A 220 4.09 15.49 15.95
N ILE A 221 2.87 15.21 15.51
CA ILE A 221 1.93 16.22 14.98
C ILE A 221 1.69 17.29 16.05
N ARG A 222 1.36 16.89 17.26
CA ARG A 222 1.07 17.83 18.38
C ARG A 222 2.24 18.74 18.72
N ARG A 223 3.48 18.24 18.65
CA ARG A 223 4.68 18.99 19.03
C ARG A 223 5.30 19.78 17.88
N ASN A 224 5.41 19.16 16.72
CA ASN A 224 6.23 19.67 15.63
C ASN A 224 5.43 20.17 14.42
N MET A 225 4.18 19.71 14.25
CA MET A 225 3.33 20.08 13.11
C MET A 225 2.02 20.73 13.55
N LYS A 226 2.11 21.78 14.37
CA LYS A 226 0.94 22.53 14.87
C LYS A 226 0.00 23.00 13.75
N LEU A 227 0.51 23.10 12.53
CA LEU A 227 -0.26 23.43 11.34
C LEU A 227 -1.39 22.41 11.05
N LEU A 228 -1.20 21.13 11.43
CA LEU A 228 -2.19 20.06 11.29
C LEU A 228 -3.17 19.97 12.46
N VAL A 229 -2.96 20.73 13.53
CA VAL A 229 -3.83 20.63 14.71
C VAL A 229 -5.05 21.53 14.54
N PRO A 230 -6.27 20.95 14.44
CA PRO A 230 -7.50 21.74 14.33
C PRO A 230 -7.75 22.55 15.61
N THR A 231 -8.23 23.78 15.48
CA THR A 231 -8.56 24.66 16.58
C THR A 231 -9.97 25.24 16.41
N GLY A 232 -10.72 25.39 17.52
CA GLY A 232 -11.99 26.11 17.56
C GLY A 232 -12.99 25.68 16.45
N GLU A 233 -13.26 26.58 15.51
CA GLU A 233 -14.23 26.39 14.43
C GLU A 233 -13.88 25.30 13.41
N GLU A 234 -12.58 25.03 13.25
CA GLU A 234 -12.10 24.01 12.32
C GLU A 234 -12.46 22.59 12.77
N ASN A 235 -12.80 22.45 14.04
CA ASN A 235 -13.22 21.18 14.64
C ASN A 235 -14.75 20.94 14.54
N LYS A 236 -15.45 21.63 13.63
CA LYS A 236 -16.87 21.41 13.39
C LYS A 236 -17.09 20.27 12.38
N PHE A 237 -18.22 19.59 12.55
CA PHE A 237 -18.70 18.60 11.60
C PHE A 237 -19.14 19.29 10.29
N ASP A 238 -18.64 18.85 9.15
CA ASP A 238 -18.94 19.45 7.84
C ASP A 238 -19.24 18.34 6.81
N ASN A 239 -20.53 18.20 6.49
CA ASN A 239 -21.00 17.18 5.55
C ASN A 239 -20.34 17.30 4.16
N LYS A 240 -20.06 18.51 3.67
CA LYS A 240 -19.44 18.71 2.36
C LYS A 240 -18.02 18.19 2.36
N LYS A 241 -17.26 18.48 3.43
CA LYS A 241 -15.88 17.99 3.57
C LYS A 241 -15.82 16.49 3.79
N ILE A 242 -16.75 15.93 4.57
CA ILE A 242 -16.91 14.48 4.75
C ILE A 242 -17.19 13.80 3.40
N SER A 243 -18.12 14.34 2.60
CA SER A 243 -18.39 13.79 1.27
C SER A 243 -17.15 13.79 0.36
N ILE A 244 -16.36 14.87 0.38
CA ILE A 244 -15.12 14.94 -0.39
C ILE A 244 -14.09 13.90 0.08
N LEU A 245 -13.95 13.74 1.39
CA LEU A 245 -13.04 12.73 1.98
C LEU A 245 -13.49 11.32 1.60
N LEU A 246 -14.78 11.00 1.74
CA LEU A 246 -15.32 9.70 1.37
C LEU A 246 -15.20 9.41 -0.13
N ASN A 247 -15.45 10.40 -0.99
CA ASN A 247 -15.31 10.29 -2.44
C ASN A 247 -13.85 10.05 -2.89
N ASN A 248 -12.86 10.32 -2.05
CA ASN A 248 -11.47 9.96 -2.30
C ASN A 248 -11.09 8.65 -1.58
N GLY A 249 -11.46 8.50 -0.30
CA GLY A 249 -11.05 7.38 0.52
C GLY A 249 -11.71 6.06 0.13
N VAL A 250 -13.04 6.04 -0.02
CA VAL A 250 -13.77 4.81 -0.34
C VAL A 250 -13.32 4.19 -1.66
N PRO A 251 -13.22 4.94 -2.78
CA PRO A 251 -12.74 4.36 -4.04
C PRO A 251 -11.31 3.84 -3.94
N MET A 252 -10.41 4.51 -3.21
CA MET A 252 -9.05 4.04 -3.01
C MET A 252 -9.00 2.77 -2.17
N GLY A 253 -9.83 2.66 -1.12
CA GLY A 253 -9.97 1.43 -0.34
C GLY A 253 -10.51 0.29 -1.19
N LEU A 254 -11.60 0.52 -1.93
CA LEU A 254 -12.20 -0.48 -2.82
C LEU A 254 -11.26 -0.92 -3.93
N GLN A 255 -10.41 -0.05 -4.45
CA GLN A 255 -9.41 -0.41 -5.45
C GLN A 255 -8.52 -1.55 -4.99
N PHE A 256 -8.00 -1.50 -3.74
CA PHE A 256 -7.18 -2.58 -3.19
C PHE A 256 -7.98 -3.88 -3.05
N SER A 257 -9.23 -3.80 -2.58
CA SER A 257 -10.10 -4.97 -2.45
C SER A 257 -10.43 -5.60 -3.80
N ILE A 258 -10.72 -4.79 -4.81
CA ILE A 258 -11.03 -5.25 -6.18
C ILE A 258 -9.81 -5.93 -6.80
N THR A 259 -8.62 -5.34 -6.66
CA THR A 259 -7.37 -5.93 -7.15
C THR A 259 -7.08 -7.27 -6.46
N ALA A 260 -7.37 -7.37 -5.14
CA ALA A 260 -7.23 -8.61 -4.37
C ALA A 260 -8.09 -9.76 -4.94
N ILE A 261 -9.33 -9.49 -5.37
CA ILE A 261 -10.20 -10.48 -6.01
C ILE A 261 -9.53 -11.08 -7.25
N GLY A 262 -8.95 -10.23 -8.11
CA GLY A 262 -8.21 -10.68 -9.28
C GLY A 262 -7.01 -11.57 -8.94
N ILE A 263 -6.28 -11.24 -7.87
CA ILE A 263 -5.16 -12.04 -7.38
C ILE A 263 -5.63 -13.41 -6.88
N ILE A 264 -6.73 -13.47 -6.13
CA ILE A 264 -7.32 -14.72 -5.62
C ILE A 264 -7.76 -15.63 -6.77
N MET A 265 -8.38 -15.08 -7.81
CA MET A 265 -8.77 -15.84 -8.99
C MET A 265 -7.56 -16.43 -9.72
N LEU A 266 -6.50 -15.67 -9.88
CA LEU A 266 -5.25 -16.14 -10.46
C LEU A 266 -4.60 -17.23 -9.60
N GLN A 267 -4.56 -17.03 -8.30
CA GLN A 267 -4.03 -18.03 -7.35
C GLN A 267 -4.81 -19.35 -7.43
N SER A 268 -6.14 -19.28 -7.51
CA SER A 268 -6.98 -20.47 -7.67
C SER A 268 -6.69 -21.22 -8.97
N ALA A 269 -6.54 -20.50 -10.09
CA ALA A 269 -6.19 -21.11 -11.38
C ALA A 269 -4.78 -21.72 -11.34
N ASN A 270 -3.82 -21.05 -10.69
CA ASN A 270 -2.47 -21.58 -10.51
C ASN A 270 -2.44 -22.85 -9.64
N ASN A 271 -3.24 -22.88 -8.56
CA ASN A 271 -3.33 -24.04 -7.68
C ASN A 271 -3.83 -25.30 -8.42
N ALA A 272 -4.70 -25.12 -9.42
CA ALA A 272 -5.20 -26.22 -10.25
C ALA A 272 -4.12 -26.85 -11.16
N LEU A 273 -3.00 -26.16 -11.43
CA LEU A 273 -1.90 -26.69 -12.22
C LEU A 273 -1.01 -27.68 -11.46
N GLY A 274 -1.04 -27.66 -10.12
CA GLY A 274 -0.28 -28.59 -9.27
C GLY A 274 0.80 -27.92 -8.42
N THR A 275 1.38 -28.71 -7.51
CA THR A 275 2.24 -28.24 -6.43
C THR A 275 3.52 -27.52 -6.88
N VAL A 276 4.13 -28.00 -7.99
CA VAL A 276 5.34 -27.39 -8.58
C VAL A 276 5.06 -25.94 -8.98
N TYR A 277 3.93 -25.67 -9.65
CA TYR A 277 3.56 -24.32 -10.08
C TYR A 277 3.15 -23.43 -8.91
N VAL A 278 2.51 -23.97 -7.88
CA VAL A 278 2.19 -23.24 -6.64
C VAL A 278 3.48 -22.79 -5.94
N ALA A 279 4.46 -23.68 -5.81
CA ALA A 279 5.76 -23.36 -5.22
C ALA A 279 6.50 -22.30 -6.04
N SER A 280 6.53 -22.47 -7.39
CA SER A 280 7.15 -21.54 -8.33
C SER A 280 6.54 -20.14 -8.25
N PHE A 281 5.21 -20.05 -8.24
CA PHE A 281 4.48 -18.79 -8.13
C PHE A 281 4.77 -18.10 -6.79
N THR A 282 4.73 -18.85 -5.70
CA THR A 282 4.97 -18.31 -4.37
C THR A 282 6.37 -17.72 -4.22
N ALA A 283 7.40 -18.44 -4.68
CA ALA A 283 8.78 -17.96 -4.68
C ALA A 283 8.94 -16.68 -5.54
N ALA A 284 8.44 -16.73 -6.78
CA ALA A 284 8.53 -15.61 -7.71
C ALA A 284 7.83 -14.36 -7.20
N VAL A 285 6.61 -14.47 -6.63
CA VAL A 285 5.84 -13.33 -6.12
C VAL A 285 6.53 -12.66 -4.95
N ARG A 286 7.18 -13.40 -4.05
CA ARG A 286 7.94 -12.81 -2.93
C ARG A 286 9.08 -11.93 -3.44
N VAL A 287 9.86 -12.42 -4.40
CA VAL A 287 10.94 -11.64 -5.01
C VAL A 287 10.38 -10.47 -5.81
N LYS A 288 9.32 -10.69 -6.60
CA LYS A 288 8.65 -9.66 -7.39
C LYS A 288 8.23 -8.47 -6.53
N TYR A 289 7.66 -8.69 -5.35
CA TYR A 289 7.24 -7.61 -4.45
C TYR A 289 8.39 -6.71 -4.00
N LEU A 290 9.61 -7.22 -3.87
CA LEU A 290 10.78 -6.40 -3.53
C LEU A 290 11.14 -5.41 -4.65
N PHE A 291 10.91 -5.77 -5.90
CA PHE A 291 11.15 -4.89 -7.04
C PHE A 291 9.95 -3.96 -7.32
N THR A 292 8.73 -4.47 -7.28
CA THR A 292 7.54 -3.65 -7.58
C THR A 292 7.23 -2.64 -6.49
N CYS A 293 7.67 -2.84 -5.25
CA CYS A 293 7.47 -1.87 -4.18
C CYS A 293 8.11 -0.50 -4.46
N VAL A 294 9.22 -0.48 -5.20
CA VAL A 294 9.86 0.78 -5.60
C VAL A 294 8.91 1.59 -6.49
N LEU A 295 8.29 0.92 -7.47
CA LEU A 295 7.33 1.52 -8.40
C LEU A 295 6.12 2.05 -7.65
N GLU A 296 5.52 1.24 -6.78
CA GLU A 296 4.35 1.63 -5.96
C GLU A 296 4.64 2.84 -5.07
N ASN A 297 5.79 2.90 -4.42
CA ASN A 297 6.14 4.02 -3.56
C ASN A 297 6.47 5.30 -4.31
N ILE A 298 6.97 5.22 -5.55
CA ILE A 298 7.05 6.38 -6.44
C ILE A 298 5.64 6.87 -6.79
N GLY A 299 4.69 5.95 -7.03
CA GLY A 299 3.27 6.30 -7.19
C GLY A 299 2.71 7.06 -5.99
N VAL A 300 2.91 6.58 -4.77
CA VAL A 300 2.48 7.28 -3.55
C VAL A 300 3.07 8.70 -3.48
N ALA A 301 4.34 8.87 -3.87
CA ALA A 301 4.96 10.18 -3.97
C ALA A 301 4.25 11.08 -5.01
N MET A 302 3.84 10.49 -6.15
CA MET A 302 3.10 11.21 -7.19
C MET A 302 1.73 11.69 -6.71
N ALA A 303 1.01 10.90 -5.90
CA ALA A 303 -0.27 11.34 -5.32
C ALA A 303 -0.12 12.61 -4.48
N THR A 304 0.88 12.64 -3.60
CA THR A 304 1.18 13.83 -2.78
C THR A 304 1.66 15.01 -3.63
N TYR A 305 2.57 14.74 -4.57
CA TYR A 305 3.11 15.75 -5.47
C TYR A 305 2.02 16.40 -6.31
N CYS A 306 1.19 15.61 -6.99
CA CYS A 306 0.08 16.11 -7.80
C CYS A 306 -0.96 16.82 -6.94
N GLY A 307 -1.29 16.29 -5.74
CA GLY A 307 -2.21 16.91 -4.81
C GLY A 307 -1.79 18.32 -4.40
N GLN A 308 -0.53 18.49 -3.98
CA GLN A 308 -0.02 19.80 -3.62
C GLN A 308 0.04 20.77 -4.82
N ASN A 309 0.50 20.30 -5.99
CA ASN A 309 0.65 21.17 -7.16
C ASN A 309 -0.70 21.58 -7.78
N ILE A 310 -1.71 20.71 -7.79
CA ILE A 310 -3.05 21.09 -8.25
C ILE A 310 -3.71 22.07 -7.27
N GLY A 311 -3.52 21.88 -5.96
CA GLY A 311 -3.95 22.84 -4.95
C GLY A 311 -3.32 24.21 -5.16
N ALA A 312 -2.04 24.28 -5.52
CA ALA A 312 -1.34 25.50 -5.86
C ALA A 312 -1.67 26.05 -7.26
N GLN A 313 -2.62 25.46 -7.99
CA GLN A 313 -2.98 25.79 -9.38
C GLN A 313 -1.82 25.66 -10.39
N ARG A 314 -0.83 24.82 -10.08
CA ARG A 314 0.38 24.60 -10.87
C ARG A 314 0.26 23.35 -11.76
N LEU A 315 -0.67 23.38 -12.74
CA LEU A 315 -0.87 22.27 -13.66
C LEU A 315 0.38 22.00 -14.55
N ASP A 316 1.17 23.03 -14.82
CA ASP A 316 2.48 22.93 -15.47
C ASP A 316 3.41 21.97 -14.72
N ARG A 317 3.44 22.08 -13.39
CA ARG A 317 4.27 21.22 -12.54
C ARG A 317 3.74 19.80 -12.45
N VAL A 318 2.41 19.61 -12.45
CA VAL A 318 1.82 18.26 -12.50
C VAL A 318 2.31 17.52 -13.75
N LYS A 319 2.27 18.16 -14.93
CA LYS A 319 2.77 17.57 -16.18
C LYS A 319 4.27 17.29 -16.13
N ALA A 320 5.06 18.24 -15.62
CA ALA A 320 6.50 18.06 -15.46
C ALA A 320 6.83 16.91 -14.51
N GLY A 321 6.11 16.80 -13.37
CA GLY A 321 6.31 15.72 -12.41
C GLY A 321 5.98 14.34 -12.98
N VAL A 322 4.88 14.22 -13.74
CA VAL A 322 4.53 12.95 -14.41
C VAL A 322 5.61 12.56 -15.41
N ARG A 323 6.10 13.50 -16.23
CA ARG A 323 7.21 13.25 -17.17
C ARG A 323 8.47 12.80 -16.44
N ASP A 324 8.86 13.50 -15.37
CA ASP A 324 10.07 13.21 -14.61
C ASP A 324 9.95 11.87 -13.86
N ALA A 325 8.76 11.52 -13.39
CA ALA A 325 8.47 10.19 -12.80
C ALA A 325 8.58 9.08 -13.85
N MET A 326 8.13 9.31 -15.10
CA MET A 326 8.30 8.34 -16.19
C MET A 326 9.79 8.10 -16.49
N TRP A 327 10.62 9.14 -16.50
CA TRP A 327 12.06 8.97 -16.65
C TRP A 327 12.69 8.18 -15.49
N LEU A 328 12.27 8.46 -14.25
CA LEU A 328 12.72 7.71 -13.07
C LEU A 328 12.37 6.23 -13.20
N MET A 329 11.13 5.92 -13.65
CA MET A 329 10.67 4.56 -13.89
C MET A 329 11.44 3.87 -15.01
N THR A 330 11.74 4.58 -16.10
CA THR A 330 12.55 4.03 -17.20
C THR A 330 13.97 3.70 -16.72
N ALA A 331 14.59 4.59 -15.95
CA ALA A 331 15.91 4.31 -15.36
C ALA A 331 15.86 3.10 -14.41
N TYR A 332 14.82 2.99 -13.59
CA TYR A 332 14.61 1.85 -12.71
C TYR A 332 14.38 0.55 -13.49
N PHE A 333 13.61 0.59 -14.58
CA PHE A 333 13.42 -0.57 -15.46
C PHE A 333 14.75 -1.09 -16.01
N VAL A 334 15.61 -0.20 -16.53
CA VAL A 334 16.95 -0.59 -17.01
C VAL A 334 17.76 -1.26 -15.90
N LEU A 335 17.71 -0.72 -14.68
CA LEU A 335 18.37 -1.32 -13.52
C LEU A 335 17.80 -2.72 -13.22
N THR A 336 16.46 -2.89 -13.22
CA THR A 336 15.83 -4.18 -12.93
C THR A 336 16.13 -5.22 -14.00
N VAL A 337 16.21 -4.85 -15.28
CA VAL A 337 16.66 -5.74 -16.35
C VAL A 337 18.09 -6.21 -16.10
N ALA A 338 19.00 -5.28 -15.77
CA ALA A 338 20.39 -5.61 -15.52
C ALA A 338 20.59 -6.54 -14.29
N VAL A 339 19.64 -6.53 -13.34
CA VAL A 339 19.71 -7.35 -12.12
C VAL A 339 18.90 -8.67 -12.28
N ILE A 340 17.62 -8.57 -12.69
CA ILE A 340 16.73 -9.73 -12.72
C ILE A 340 17.12 -10.70 -13.84
N TYR A 341 17.53 -10.19 -15.01
CA TYR A 341 17.77 -11.05 -16.16
C TYR A 341 18.91 -12.06 -15.94
N PRO A 342 20.10 -11.64 -15.45
CA PRO A 342 21.20 -12.56 -15.16
C PRO A 342 21.00 -13.35 -13.87
N PHE A 343 20.39 -12.77 -12.83
CA PHE A 343 20.40 -13.34 -11.47
C PHE A 343 19.03 -13.92 -11.05
N ALA A 344 18.06 -14.12 -11.96
CA ALA A 344 16.74 -14.61 -11.59
C ALA A 344 16.79 -16.01 -10.93
N ASP A 345 17.61 -16.92 -11.44
CA ASP A 345 17.71 -18.27 -10.91
C ASP A 345 18.33 -18.27 -9.50
N GLU A 346 19.39 -17.49 -9.29
CA GLU A 346 20.05 -17.33 -7.99
C GLU A 346 19.13 -16.69 -6.94
N MET A 347 18.30 -15.72 -7.37
CA MET A 347 17.32 -15.13 -6.49
C MET A 347 16.26 -16.14 -6.03
N MET A 348 15.85 -17.07 -6.89
CA MET A 348 14.89 -18.13 -6.54
C MET A 348 15.52 -19.13 -5.55
N MET A 349 16.81 -19.43 -5.68
CA MET A 349 17.53 -20.31 -4.75
C MET A 349 17.56 -19.78 -3.31
N LEU A 350 17.27 -18.51 -3.07
CA LEU A 350 17.10 -17.97 -1.71
C LEU A 350 15.83 -18.49 -1.01
N PHE A 351 14.84 -18.96 -1.79
CA PHE A 351 13.52 -19.37 -1.29
C PHE A 351 13.22 -20.85 -1.54
N VAL A 352 13.96 -21.50 -2.45
CA VAL A 352 13.73 -22.88 -2.91
C VAL A 352 15.04 -23.65 -2.80
N ASN A 353 14.96 -24.89 -2.30
CA ASN A 353 16.16 -25.75 -2.25
C ASN A 353 16.72 -26.01 -3.66
N GLY A 354 18.05 -25.97 -3.78
CA GLY A 354 18.73 -26.13 -5.08
C GLY A 354 18.50 -27.44 -5.81
N GLY A 355 17.88 -28.45 -5.17
CA GLY A 355 17.46 -29.71 -5.80
C GLY A 355 16.17 -29.59 -6.61
N GLU A 356 15.37 -28.54 -6.43
CA GLU A 356 14.08 -28.34 -7.11
C GLU A 356 14.24 -27.46 -8.37
N GLN A 357 15.03 -27.90 -9.32
CA GLN A 357 15.41 -27.13 -10.50
C GLN A 357 14.21 -26.67 -11.35
N GLU A 358 13.15 -27.47 -11.44
CA GLU A 358 11.94 -27.13 -12.19
C GLU A 358 11.21 -25.94 -11.54
N VAL A 359 11.12 -25.92 -10.20
CA VAL A 359 10.50 -24.81 -9.44
C VAL A 359 11.30 -23.52 -9.65
N ILE A 360 12.63 -23.62 -9.59
CA ILE A 360 13.54 -22.48 -9.81
C ILE A 360 13.38 -21.92 -11.22
N ALA A 361 13.42 -22.79 -12.24
CA ALA A 361 13.30 -22.38 -13.64
C ALA A 361 11.95 -21.70 -13.94
N ASN A 362 10.84 -22.28 -13.44
CA ASN A 362 9.51 -21.71 -13.59
C ASN A 362 9.40 -20.34 -12.90
N ALA A 363 9.87 -20.23 -11.66
CA ALA A 363 9.84 -18.98 -10.91
C ALA A 363 10.69 -17.88 -11.58
N ALA A 364 11.88 -18.22 -12.05
CA ALA A 364 12.75 -17.32 -12.81
C ALA A 364 12.13 -16.88 -14.14
N GLN A 365 11.43 -17.80 -14.84
CA GLN A 365 10.69 -17.48 -16.06
C GLN A 365 9.61 -16.43 -15.80
N LEU A 366 8.81 -16.60 -14.73
CA LEU A 366 7.80 -15.60 -14.32
C LEU A 366 8.44 -14.24 -14.08
N MET A 367 9.56 -14.22 -13.35
CA MET A 367 10.27 -12.97 -13.05
C MET A 367 10.78 -12.28 -14.32
N ARG A 368 11.40 -13.02 -15.23
CA ARG A 368 11.92 -12.49 -16.50
C ARG A 368 10.78 -11.93 -17.37
N ILE A 369 9.67 -12.68 -17.51
CA ILE A 369 8.49 -12.21 -18.26
C ILE A 369 7.90 -10.96 -17.62
N SER A 370 7.61 -10.98 -16.32
CA SER A 370 7.03 -9.84 -15.62
C SER A 370 7.90 -8.58 -15.73
N ASN A 371 9.22 -8.72 -15.65
CA ASN A 371 10.15 -7.60 -15.71
C ASN A 371 10.09 -6.83 -17.04
N TRP A 372 9.89 -7.51 -18.16
CA TRP A 372 9.70 -6.86 -19.46
C TRP A 372 8.49 -5.93 -19.51
N PHE A 373 7.49 -6.18 -18.66
CA PHE A 373 6.27 -5.37 -18.57
C PHE A 373 6.31 -4.35 -17.42
N TYR A 374 7.45 -4.18 -16.72
CA TYR A 374 7.59 -3.12 -15.70
C TYR A 374 7.40 -1.71 -16.26
N PRO A 375 7.72 -1.38 -17.53
CA PRO A 375 7.32 -0.10 -18.11
C PRO A 375 5.80 0.12 -18.08
N ALA A 376 4.99 -0.90 -18.39
CA ALA A 376 3.53 -0.81 -18.29
C ALA A 376 3.10 -0.63 -16.83
N LEU A 377 3.63 -1.41 -15.90
CA LEU A 377 3.38 -1.21 -14.46
C LEU A 377 3.77 0.21 -14.02
N GLY A 378 4.88 0.75 -14.52
CA GLY A 378 5.33 2.11 -14.24
C GLY A 378 4.33 3.16 -14.72
N VAL A 379 3.85 3.06 -15.95
CA VAL A 379 2.81 3.95 -16.51
C VAL A 379 1.53 3.87 -15.68
N LEU A 380 1.06 2.65 -15.41
CA LEU A 380 -0.11 2.38 -14.59
C LEU A 380 -0.02 3.08 -13.24
N VAL A 381 1.06 2.82 -12.51
CA VAL A 381 1.24 3.35 -11.15
C VAL A 381 1.33 4.87 -11.15
N ILE A 382 2.15 5.46 -12.03
CA ILE A 382 2.30 6.92 -12.11
C ILE A 382 0.98 7.60 -12.46
N LEU A 383 0.26 7.11 -13.47
CA LEU A 383 -1.00 7.72 -13.88
C LEU A 383 -2.10 7.54 -12.86
N ARG A 384 -2.22 6.34 -12.28
CA ARG A 384 -3.18 6.00 -11.23
C ARG A 384 -3.05 6.95 -10.05
N TYR A 385 -1.88 7.04 -9.46
CA TYR A 385 -1.64 7.88 -8.29
C TYR A 385 -1.66 9.38 -8.62
N SER A 386 -1.29 9.77 -9.84
CA SER A 386 -1.46 11.16 -10.29
C SER A 386 -2.93 11.54 -10.38
N ILE A 387 -3.78 10.70 -10.97
CA ILE A 387 -5.24 10.90 -11.05
C ILE A 387 -5.86 10.98 -9.65
N GLN A 388 -5.42 10.11 -8.72
CA GLN A 388 -5.81 10.17 -7.32
C GLN A 388 -5.43 11.52 -6.69
N GLY A 389 -4.17 11.94 -6.84
CA GLY A 389 -3.68 13.22 -6.31
C GLY A 389 -4.45 14.43 -6.86
N LEU A 390 -4.94 14.34 -8.09
CA LEU A 390 -5.82 15.35 -8.69
C LEU A 390 -7.25 15.34 -8.11
N GLY A 391 -7.60 14.36 -7.25
CA GLY A 391 -8.90 14.26 -6.59
C GLY A 391 -9.95 13.47 -7.36
N TYR A 392 -9.55 12.65 -8.33
CA TYR A 392 -10.45 11.83 -9.14
C TYR A 392 -10.28 10.33 -8.84
N SER A 393 -10.36 9.97 -7.56
CA SER A 393 -10.10 8.60 -7.08
C SER A 393 -11.07 7.56 -7.67
N ASN A 394 -12.28 7.95 -8.08
CA ASN A 394 -13.21 7.07 -8.78
C ASN A 394 -12.65 6.59 -10.14
N LEU A 395 -12.01 7.48 -10.91
CA LEU A 395 -11.34 7.08 -12.16
C LEU A 395 -10.19 6.13 -11.89
N SER A 396 -9.42 6.39 -10.85
CA SER A 396 -8.34 5.51 -10.46
C SER A 396 -8.85 4.12 -10.02
N MET A 397 -9.95 4.05 -9.28
CA MET A 397 -10.57 2.77 -8.89
C MET A 397 -10.96 1.92 -10.12
N MET A 398 -11.43 2.54 -11.19
CA MET A 398 -11.77 1.82 -12.43
C MET A 398 -10.58 1.09 -13.04
N SER A 399 -9.34 1.57 -12.86
CA SER A 399 -8.16 0.83 -13.29
C SER A 399 -8.00 -0.49 -12.52
N GLY A 400 -8.34 -0.51 -11.23
CA GLY A 400 -8.38 -1.75 -10.44
C GLY A 400 -9.42 -2.75 -10.95
N VAL A 401 -10.59 -2.25 -11.42
CA VAL A 401 -11.60 -3.09 -12.08
C VAL A 401 -11.04 -3.69 -13.38
N MET A 402 -10.33 -2.89 -14.21
CA MET A 402 -9.69 -3.40 -15.44
C MET A 402 -8.65 -4.47 -15.14
N GLU A 403 -7.81 -4.28 -14.10
CA GLU A 403 -6.86 -5.29 -13.66
C GLU A 403 -7.56 -6.58 -13.19
N MET A 404 -8.63 -6.46 -12.40
CA MET A 404 -9.39 -7.62 -11.94
C MET A 404 -9.99 -8.39 -13.11
N LEU A 405 -10.67 -7.70 -14.03
CA LEU A 405 -11.27 -8.32 -15.22
C LEU A 405 -10.22 -9.02 -16.09
N ALA A 406 -9.06 -8.39 -16.28
CA ALA A 406 -7.97 -8.96 -17.03
C ALA A 406 -7.42 -10.24 -16.36
N ARG A 407 -7.17 -10.22 -15.04
CA ARG A 407 -6.72 -11.42 -14.31
C ARG A 407 -7.77 -12.53 -14.32
N CYS A 408 -9.05 -12.20 -14.16
CA CYS A 408 -10.13 -13.18 -14.31
C CYS A 408 -10.16 -13.78 -15.71
N GLY A 409 -10.06 -12.95 -16.76
CA GLY A 409 -10.01 -13.42 -18.14
C GLY A 409 -8.80 -14.34 -18.42
N VAL A 410 -7.62 -13.94 -17.97
CA VAL A 410 -6.42 -14.78 -18.07
C VAL A 410 -6.60 -16.11 -17.33
N SER A 411 -7.12 -16.07 -16.12
CA SER A 411 -7.35 -17.26 -15.29
C SER A 411 -8.34 -18.24 -15.93
N LEU A 412 -9.38 -17.72 -16.61
CA LEU A 412 -10.44 -18.56 -17.22
C LEU A 412 -10.09 -19.05 -18.63
N TRP A 413 -9.29 -18.30 -19.40
CA TRP A 413 -9.04 -18.63 -20.82
C TRP A 413 -7.58 -18.91 -21.13
N MET A 414 -6.63 -18.10 -20.64
CA MET A 414 -5.21 -18.30 -20.97
C MET A 414 -4.58 -19.40 -20.13
N VAL A 415 -4.87 -19.49 -18.83
CA VAL A 415 -4.29 -20.54 -17.97
C VAL A 415 -4.72 -21.94 -18.43
N PRO A 416 -6.00 -22.23 -18.76
CA PRO A 416 -6.35 -23.54 -19.32
C PRO A 416 -5.69 -23.85 -20.67
N ALA A 417 -5.42 -22.83 -21.50
CA ALA A 417 -4.81 -23.02 -22.84
C ALA A 417 -3.28 -23.12 -22.82
N MET A 418 -2.61 -22.39 -21.92
CA MET A 418 -1.16 -22.20 -21.91
C MET A 418 -0.50 -22.64 -20.60
N ALA A 419 -1.27 -23.19 -19.66
CA ALA A 419 -0.81 -23.63 -18.34
C ALA A 419 0.04 -22.55 -17.63
N TRP A 420 1.27 -22.89 -17.22
CA TRP A 420 2.16 -21.98 -16.49
C TRP A 420 2.44 -20.65 -17.22
N LEU A 421 2.55 -20.71 -18.54
CA LEU A 421 2.80 -19.51 -19.33
C LEU A 421 1.62 -18.51 -19.23
N GLY A 422 0.38 -19.00 -19.14
CA GLY A 422 -0.80 -18.18 -18.85
C GLY A 422 -0.68 -17.46 -17.51
N VAL A 423 -0.20 -18.13 -16.47
CA VAL A 423 0.04 -17.51 -15.15
C VAL A 423 1.12 -16.42 -15.24
N CYS A 424 2.19 -16.65 -16.01
CA CYS A 424 3.27 -15.66 -16.18
C CYS A 424 2.78 -14.38 -16.86
N TYR A 425 1.79 -14.45 -17.76
CA TYR A 425 1.25 -13.28 -18.47
C TYR A 425 0.09 -12.60 -17.73
N ALA A 426 -0.39 -13.12 -16.61
CA ALA A 426 -1.56 -12.58 -15.91
C ALA A 426 -1.38 -11.14 -15.45
N ASP A 427 -0.26 -10.83 -14.79
CA ASP A 427 0.04 -9.47 -14.37
C ASP A 427 0.37 -8.53 -15.54
N PRO A 428 1.22 -8.92 -16.52
CA PRO A 428 1.41 -8.14 -17.74
C PRO A 428 0.12 -7.73 -18.45
N VAL A 429 -0.81 -8.65 -18.67
CA VAL A 429 -2.10 -8.36 -19.30
C VAL A 429 -2.94 -7.42 -18.45
N ALA A 430 -2.94 -7.61 -17.12
CA ALA A 430 -3.66 -6.74 -16.20
C ALA A 430 -3.13 -5.30 -16.24
N TRP A 431 -1.81 -5.11 -16.27
CA TRP A 431 -1.19 -3.79 -16.36
C TRP A 431 -1.52 -3.08 -17.68
N LEU A 432 -1.40 -3.79 -18.79
CA LEU A 432 -1.74 -3.25 -20.13
C LEU A 432 -3.23 -2.86 -20.22
N MET A 433 -4.14 -3.69 -19.70
CA MET A 433 -5.57 -3.38 -19.68
C MET A 433 -5.87 -2.14 -18.83
N ALA A 434 -5.21 -1.97 -17.70
CA ALA A 434 -5.35 -0.78 -16.89
C ALA A 434 -4.78 0.46 -17.59
N ASP A 435 -3.66 0.35 -18.31
CA ASP A 435 -3.06 1.44 -19.07
C ASP A 435 -3.94 1.90 -20.23
N LEU A 436 -4.59 0.98 -20.93
CA LEU A 436 -5.57 1.29 -21.98
C LEU A 436 -6.71 2.18 -21.46
N PHE A 437 -7.07 2.06 -20.20
CA PHE A 437 -8.05 2.94 -19.55
C PHE A 437 -7.41 4.23 -19.01
N LEU A 438 -6.29 4.12 -18.29
CA LEU A 438 -5.69 5.24 -17.56
C LEU A 438 -5.10 6.31 -18.48
N ILE A 439 -4.48 5.92 -19.60
CA ILE A 439 -3.85 6.87 -20.51
C ILE A 439 -4.89 7.85 -21.09
N PRO A 440 -5.99 7.40 -21.72
CA PRO A 440 -7.05 8.31 -22.20
C PRO A 440 -7.68 9.12 -21.06
N ALA A 441 -7.93 8.48 -19.89
CA ALA A 441 -8.52 9.14 -18.73
C ALA A 441 -7.66 10.31 -18.22
N TYR A 442 -6.33 10.10 -18.15
CA TYR A 442 -5.39 11.14 -17.73
C TYR A 442 -5.38 12.34 -18.70
N PHE A 443 -5.29 12.10 -20.00
CA PHE A 443 -5.30 13.19 -21.00
C PHE A 443 -6.63 13.93 -21.03
N TRP A 444 -7.75 13.22 -20.91
CA TRP A 444 -9.07 13.83 -20.78
C TRP A 444 -9.15 14.72 -19.55
N LEU A 445 -8.67 14.23 -18.41
CA LEU A 445 -8.66 14.98 -17.17
C LEU A 445 -7.80 16.24 -17.25
N LEU A 446 -6.62 16.16 -17.88
CA LEU A 446 -5.75 17.34 -18.08
C LEU A 446 -6.42 18.42 -18.93
N ARG A 447 -7.16 18.03 -19.99
CA ARG A 447 -7.92 18.99 -20.83
C ARG A 447 -8.99 19.69 -20.00
N ARG A 448 -9.79 18.93 -19.28
CA ARG A 448 -10.84 19.46 -18.40
C ARG A 448 -10.33 20.41 -17.32
N LEU A 449 -9.19 20.07 -16.71
CA LEU A 449 -8.56 20.93 -15.69
C LEU A 449 -7.98 22.20 -16.28
N LYS A 450 -7.41 22.15 -17.50
CA LYS A 450 -6.93 23.34 -18.21
C LYS A 450 -8.07 24.33 -18.51
N GLU A 451 -9.23 23.84 -18.96
CA GLU A 451 -10.42 24.66 -19.21
C GLU A 451 -10.90 25.37 -17.95
N LYS A 452 -10.92 24.66 -16.80
CA LYS A 452 -11.31 25.25 -15.52
C LYS A 452 -10.35 26.33 -15.01
N VAL A 453 -9.04 26.20 -15.27
CA VAL A 453 -8.04 27.19 -14.85
C VAL A 453 -8.10 28.44 -15.75
N VAL A 454 -8.47 28.31 -17.02
CA VAL A 454 -8.62 29.43 -17.96
C VAL A 454 -9.95 30.20 -17.75
N SER A 455 -10.95 29.56 -17.13
CA SER A 455 -12.28 30.16 -16.88
C SER A 455 -12.38 30.93 -15.53
N ILE A 456 -11.29 31.01 -14.77
CA ILE A 456 -11.13 31.81 -13.53
C ILE A 456 -10.18 32.98 -13.81
#